data_b35123288c790367bfd2900af12dd25f
#
_entry.id   b35123288c790367bfd2900af12dd25f
#
_cell.length_a   1.000
_cell.length_b   1.000
_cell.length_c   1.000
_cell.angle_alpha   90.00
_cell.angle_beta   90.00
_cell.angle_gamma   90.00
#
_symmetry.space_group_name_H-M   'P 1'
#
loop_
_entity.id
_entity.type
_entity.pdbx_description
1 polymer ?
#
loop_
_entity_poly.entity_id
_entity_poly.type
_entity_poly.pdbx_seq_one_letter_code
_entity_poly.pdbx_strand_id
1 'polypeptide(L)'
;MKRVQSNIVNIGFTILNQPAEDGKGRKLKTQGVEINQAVVNGQSAGVTFRTINGAQKSAAINLDTQALTDLLTAVNEVISAGEDQ
;
A
#
# COMPACT_ATOMS: atom_id res chain seq x y z
N MET A 1 25.28 -15.30 29.14
CA MET A 1 24.79 -14.03 28.58
C MET A 1 23.50 -14.27 27.81
N LYS A 2 22.51 -13.50 28.16
CA LYS A 2 21.23 -13.65 27.51
C LYS A 2 21.20 -12.89 26.20
N ARG A 3 20.92 -13.57 25.13
CA ARG A 3 20.80 -12.94 23.83
C ARG A 3 19.36 -12.50 23.63
N VAL A 4 19.16 -11.22 23.35
CA VAL A 4 17.85 -10.69 23.01
C VAL A 4 17.70 -10.77 21.50
N GLN A 5 16.73 -11.52 21.06
CA GLN A 5 16.42 -11.60 19.63
C GLN A 5 15.21 -10.71 19.36
N SER A 6 15.38 -9.82 18.38
CA SER A 6 14.27 -9.02 17.91
C SER A 6 13.41 -9.88 16.99
N ASN A 7 12.13 -9.88 17.22
CA ASN A 7 11.18 -10.55 16.35
C ASN A 7 10.67 -9.53 15.35
N ILE A 8 11.24 -9.55 14.16
CA ILE A 8 10.88 -8.62 13.11
C ILE A 8 10.01 -9.33 12.09
N VAL A 9 8.81 -8.82 11.90
CA VAL A 9 7.86 -9.33 10.92
C VAL A 9 7.53 -8.19 9.96
N ASN A 10 7.67 -8.48 8.67
CA ASN A 10 7.29 -7.52 7.63
C ASN A 10 5.96 -7.97 7.04
N ILE A 11 5.01 -7.05 7.02
CA ILE A 11 3.69 -7.27 6.45
C ILE A 11 3.59 -6.37 5.22
N GLY A 12 3.33 -6.97 4.07
CA GLY A 12 3.27 -6.22 2.83
C GLY A 12 2.01 -6.55 2.05
N PHE A 13 1.46 -5.54 1.43
CA PHE A 13 0.32 -5.68 0.53
C PHE A 13 0.62 -4.96 -0.76
N THR A 14 0.32 -5.63 -1.87
CA THR A 14 0.40 -5.02 -3.19
C THR A 14 -1.02 -4.98 -3.75
N ILE A 15 -1.50 -3.79 -4.03
CA ILE A 15 -2.86 -3.58 -4.52
C ILE A 15 -2.74 -3.04 -5.93
N LEU A 16 -3.26 -3.80 -6.88
CA LEU A 16 -3.14 -3.47 -8.30
C LEU A 16 -4.51 -3.30 -8.92
N ASN A 17 -4.58 -2.41 -9.90
CA ASN A 17 -5.76 -2.30 -10.72
C ASN A 17 -6.03 -3.62 -11.42
N GLN A 18 -7.28 -3.85 -11.79
CA GLN A 18 -7.62 -4.98 -12.63
C GLN A 18 -6.88 -4.87 -13.97
N PRO A 19 -6.44 -5.99 -14.54
CA PRO A 19 -5.82 -5.95 -15.86
C PRO A 19 -6.75 -5.27 -16.86
N ALA A 20 -6.17 -4.39 -17.66
CA ALA A 20 -6.92 -3.62 -18.63
C ALA A 20 -6.21 -3.64 -19.97
N GLU A 21 -6.97 -3.40 -21.04
CA GLU A 21 -6.45 -3.30 -22.38
C GLU A 21 -6.97 -2.02 -23.00
N ASP A 22 -6.19 -1.45 -23.93
CA ASP A 22 -6.71 -0.36 -24.74
C ASP A 22 -7.69 -0.89 -25.77
N GLY A 23 -8.34 -0.03 -26.50
CA GLY A 23 -9.32 -0.44 -27.50
C GLY A 23 -8.75 -1.24 -28.67
N LYS A 24 -7.44 -1.43 -28.71
CA LYS A 24 -6.74 -2.18 -29.77
C LYS A 24 -6.16 -3.50 -29.28
N GLY A 25 -6.53 -3.93 -28.09
CA GLY A 25 -6.08 -5.20 -27.53
C GLY A 25 -4.71 -5.18 -26.87
N ARG A 26 -4.09 -4.02 -26.73
CA ARG A 26 -2.80 -3.91 -26.06
C ARG A 26 -3.02 -3.75 -24.57
N LYS A 27 -2.22 -4.48 -23.79
CA LYS A 27 -2.32 -4.39 -22.34
C LYS A 27 -1.76 -3.06 -21.86
N LEU A 28 -2.51 -2.41 -20.98
CA LEU A 28 -2.05 -1.19 -20.33
C LEU A 28 -1.10 -1.55 -19.19
N LYS A 29 -0.29 -0.58 -18.78
CA LYS A 29 0.63 -0.78 -17.66
C LYS A 29 -0.16 -1.10 -16.41
N THR A 30 0.39 -2.03 -15.62
CA THR A 30 -0.17 -2.35 -14.31
C THR A 30 0.12 -1.19 -13.38
N GLN A 31 -0.92 -0.72 -12.70
CA GLN A 31 -0.81 0.40 -11.76
C GLN A 31 -1.43 0.01 -10.44
N GLY A 32 -0.86 0.53 -9.37
CA GLY A 32 -1.36 0.26 -8.04
C GLY A 32 -0.50 0.90 -6.99
N VAL A 33 -0.60 0.33 -5.79
CA VAL A 33 0.15 0.82 -4.64
C VAL A 33 0.72 -0.35 -3.85
N GLU A 34 1.77 -0.08 -3.10
CA GLU A 34 2.39 -1.05 -2.21
C GLU A 34 2.44 -0.44 -0.81
N ILE A 35 1.96 -1.19 0.18
CA ILE A 35 2.00 -0.79 1.58
C ILE A 35 2.77 -1.84 2.35
N ASN A 36 3.82 -1.42 3.07
CA ASN A 36 4.62 -2.33 3.86
C ASN A 36 4.71 -1.81 5.30
N GLN A 37 4.62 -2.73 6.23
CA GLN A 37 4.74 -2.42 7.64
C GLN A 37 5.79 -3.33 8.27
N ALA A 38 6.71 -2.73 9.01
CA ALA A 38 7.62 -3.48 9.85
C ALA A 38 7.05 -3.54 11.26
N VAL A 39 6.98 -4.74 11.80
CA VAL A 39 6.53 -4.97 13.18
C VAL A 39 7.72 -5.54 13.94
N VAL A 40 8.16 -4.84 14.96
CA VAL A 40 9.31 -5.24 15.77
C VAL A 40 8.81 -5.52 17.18
N ASN A 41 8.98 -6.75 17.61
CA ASN A 41 8.54 -7.21 18.95
C ASN A 41 7.07 -6.87 19.22
N GLY A 42 6.23 -7.06 18.21
CA GLY A 42 4.79 -6.82 18.33
C GLY A 42 4.35 -5.38 18.18
N GLN A 43 5.26 -4.47 17.91
CA GLN A 43 4.92 -3.05 17.75
C GLN A 43 5.28 -2.58 16.35
N SER A 44 4.42 -1.74 15.79
CA SER A 44 4.69 -1.18 14.47
C SER A 44 5.90 -0.25 14.54
N ALA A 45 6.89 -0.54 13.69
CA ALA A 45 8.08 0.29 13.56
C ALA A 45 7.95 1.31 12.43
N GLY A 46 6.89 1.23 11.66
CA GLY A 46 6.63 2.18 10.59
C GLY A 46 5.89 1.53 9.44
N VAL A 47 5.21 2.37 8.70
CA VAL A 47 4.47 1.95 7.50
C VAL A 47 4.98 2.77 6.33
N THR A 48 5.33 2.10 5.25
CA THR A 48 5.75 2.77 4.03
C THR A 48 4.71 2.55 2.94
N PHE A 49 4.62 3.52 2.05
CA PHE A 49 3.66 3.54 0.97
C PHE A 49 4.39 3.99 -0.29
N ARG A 50 4.14 3.31 -1.40
CA ARG A 50 4.68 3.72 -2.70
C ARG A 50 3.68 3.39 -3.80
N THR A 51 3.80 4.09 -4.90
CA THR A 51 2.98 3.83 -6.08
C THR A 51 3.72 2.93 -7.05
N ILE A 52 2.95 2.19 -7.82
CA ILE A 52 3.47 1.27 -8.84
C ILE A 52 2.92 1.71 -10.19
N ASN A 53 3.80 1.83 -11.17
CA ASN A 53 3.42 2.15 -12.54
C ASN A 53 4.25 1.29 -13.49
N GLY A 54 3.71 0.13 -13.84
CA GLY A 54 4.43 -0.86 -14.63
C GLY A 54 5.62 -1.41 -13.84
N ALA A 55 6.80 -1.28 -14.39
CA ALA A 55 8.02 -1.73 -13.73
C ALA A 55 8.59 -0.65 -12.79
N GLN A 56 8.01 0.53 -12.76
CA GLN A 56 8.51 1.65 -11.98
C GLN A 56 7.76 1.76 -10.66
N LYS A 57 8.49 2.03 -9.60
CA LYS A 57 7.91 2.29 -8.29
C LYS A 57 8.42 3.64 -7.81
N SER A 58 7.54 4.39 -7.16
CA SER A 58 7.94 5.66 -6.55
C SER A 58 8.83 5.41 -5.34
N ALA A 59 9.49 6.47 -4.89
CA ALA A 59 10.18 6.41 -3.61
C ALA A 59 9.16 6.12 -2.50
N ALA A 60 9.57 5.37 -1.51
CA ALA A 60 8.69 5.06 -0.38
C ALA A 60 8.56 6.29 0.52
N ILE A 61 7.35 6.54 0.98
CA ILE A 61 7.07 7.55 1.99
C ILE A 61 6.61 6.86 3.26
N ASN A 62 6.81 7.51 4.38
CA ASN A 62 6.35 6.97 5.66
C ASN A 62 5.02 7.60 6.03
N LEU A 63 4.08 6.77 6.48
CA LEU A 63 2.79 7.23 6.96
C LEU A 63 2.65 6.86 8.43
N ASP A 64 2.24 7.81 9.25
CA ASP A 64 1.94 7.52 10.65
C ASP A 64 0.50 7.00 10.77
N THR A 65 0.15 6.60 11.99
CA THR A 65 -1.17 6.01 12.25
C THR A 65 -2.30 6.97 11.90
N GLN A 66 -2.13 8.24 12.20
CA GLN A 66 -3.17 9.22 11.88
C GLN A 66 -3.35 9.38 10.38
N ALA A 67 -2.24 9.43 9.64
CA ALA A 67 -2.29 9.55 8.19
C ALA A 67 -2.97 8.33 7.56
N LEU A 68 -2.68 7.14 8.09
CA LEU A 68 -3.32 5.92 7.60
C LEU A 68 -4.82 5.92 7.88
N THR A 69 -5.23 6.37 9.04
CA THR A 69 -6.65 6.48 9.40
C THR A 69 -7.36 7.47 8.49
N ASP A 70 -6.73 8.60 8.23
CA ASP A 70 -7.29 9.61 7.34
C ASP A 70 -7.40 9.10 5.91
N LEU A 71 -6.40 8.34 5.46
CA LEU A 71 -6.42 7.73 4.14
C LEU A 71 -7.57 6.75 4.02
N LEU A 72 -7.76 5.91 5.05
CA LEU A 72 -8.87 4.95 5.04
C LEU A 72 -10.22 5.67 4.96
N THR A 73 -10.39 6.73 5.72
CA THR A 73 -11.61 7.53 5.71
C THR A 73 -11.84 8.13 4.32
N ALA A 74 -10.81 8.71 3.73
CA ALA A 74 -10.91 9.32 2.41
C ALA A 74 -11.26 8.29 1.34
N VAL A 75 -10.64 7.12 1.40
CA VAL A 75 -10.92 6.04 0.45
C VAL A 75 -12.37 5.60 0.56
N ASN A 76 -12.86 5.43 1.78
CA ASN A 76 -14.26 5.03 1.99
C ASN A 76 -15.23 6.07 1.44
N GLU A 77 -14.95 7.35 1.60
CA GLU A 77 -15.78 8.40 1.06
C GLU A 77 -15.78 8.41 -0.47
N VAL A 78 -14.62 8.19 -1.08
CA VAL A 78 -14.51 8.12 -2.53
C VAL A 78 -15.33 6.95 -3.07
N ILE A 79 -15.25 5.79 -2.43
CA ILE A 79 -16.01 4.61 -2.84
C ILE A 79 -17.50 4.86 -2.70
N SER A 80 -17.93 5.43 -1.57
CA SER A 80 -19.33 5.71 -1.34
C SER A 80 -19.89 6.72 -2.34
N ALA A 81 -19.12 7.74 -2.67
CA ALA A 81 -19.56 8.72 -3.66
C ALA A 81 -19.72 8.08 -5.04
N GLY A 82 -18.84 7.15 -5.39
CA GLY A 82 -18.95 6.41 -6.65
C GLY A 82 -20.17 5.51 -6.70
N GLU A 83 -20.56 4.93 -5.56
CA GLU A 83 -21.70 4.03 -5.48
C GLU A 83 -23.04 4.77 -5.56
N ASP A 84 -23.04 6.03 -5.20
CA ASP A 84 -24.28 6.83 -5.17
C ASP A 84 -24.66 7.38 -6.55
N GLN A 85 -23.93 7.07 -7.56
CA GLN A 85 -24.22 7.55 -8.92
C GLN A 85 -25.04 6.57 -9.74
#